data_9efc2d1b5417a979d384cfeb3ea3c836
#
_entry.id   9efc2d1b5417a979d384cfeb3ea3c836
#
_cell.length_a   1.000
_cell.length_b   1.000
_cell.length_c   1.000
_cell.angle_alpha   90.00
_cell.angle_beta   90.00
_cell.angle_gamma   90.00
#
_symmetry.space_group_name_H-M   'P 1'
#
loop_
_entity.id
_entity.type
_entity.pdbx_description
1 polymer ?
#
loop_
_entity_poly.entity_id
_entity_poly.type
_entity_poly.pdbx_seq_one_letter_code
_entity_poly.pdbx_strand_id
1 'polypeptide(L)'
;ESVIFGDVTLNGTVSSFDAANILRHVVELDTLSSLSVYVGDVSQNQELSSLDASYILQYVVGLIDELPYTPDEETIFSGDLVINDIGAVPGMTIDIPIRISGVNNFDIYSFKANLSYNQNQLSLDTIRAGDYLDDFMMMNKTVDDGIDLFAAYGLSVNQNSDIFAIATFMVLEEFSDISTITISEVNINDQNLDGYTVSANVSYSLGIDGAIPEAFSLHQNYPNPFNPLTKIRYDLPKEEFVNITIYDVMGRNIKSLVNKEQSPGFKTTLWNATNDFGEIVPAGMYIYRIKAGEFSETKKMVLLK
;
A
#
# COMPACT_ATOMS: atom_id res chain seq x y z
N GLU A 1 3.03 -35.48 20.33
CA GLU A 1 3.07 -34.07 20.73
C GLU A 1 1.71 -33.48 20.39
N SER A 2 1.14 -32.67 21.29
CA SER A 2 -0.13 -31.98 21.03
C SER A 2 0.10 -30.90 19.97
N VAL A 3 -0.72 -30.93 18.94
CA VAL A 3 -0.73 -29.88 17.89
C VAL A 3 -1.33 -28.60 18.49
N ILE A 4 -0.69 -27.46 18.26
CA ILE A 4 -1.19 -26.13 18.66
C ILE A 4 -1.69 -25.43 17.40
N PHE A 5 -3.00 -25.23 17.29
CA PHE A 5 -3.58 -24.45 16.21
C PHE A 5 -3.11 -22.99 16.29
N GLY A 6 -2.76 -22.42 15.15
CA GLY A 6 -2.18 -21.10 15.03
C GLY A 6 -0.65 -21.05 15.14
N ASP A 7 0.03 -22.09 15.63
CA ASP A 7 1.50 -22.16 15.66
C ASP A 7 2.05 -22.66 14.32
N VAL A 8 2.01 -21.79 13.33
CA VAL A 8 2.44 -22.08 11.94
C VAL A 8 3.94 -22.29 11.83
N THR A 9 4.71 -21.65 12.70
CA THR A 9 6.17 -21.79 12.77
C THR A 9 6.64 -23.02 13.52
N LEU A 10 5.72 -23.73 14.20
CA LEU A 10 5.97 -24.94 15.00
C LEU A 10 7.00 -24.70 16.12
N ASN A 11 6.99 -23.50 16.71
CA ASN A 11 7.91 -23.09 17.78
C ASN A 11 7.33 -23.27 19.19
N GLY A 12 6.06 -23.73 19.29
CA GLY A 12 5.34 -23.97 20.53
C GLY A 12 4.56 -22.77 21.06
N THR A 13 4.48 -21.66 20.30
CA THR A 13 3.75 -20.45 20.68
C THR A 13 3.00 -19.84 19.49
N VAL A 14 1.81 -19.31 19.73
CA VAL A 14 1.04 -18.56 18.73
C VAL A 14 1.35 -17.08 18.86
N SER A 15 1.71 -16.41 17.75
CA SER A 15 2.14 -15.03 17.73
C SER A 15 1.75 -14.33 16.41
N SER A 16 1.89 -13.02 16.34
CA SER A 16 1.72 -12.27 15.09
C SER A 16 2.69 -12.68 13.99
N PHE A 17 3.81 -13.32 14.34
CA PHE A 17 4.76 -13.85 13.37
C PHE A 17 4.19 -15.05 12.60
N ASP A 18 3.34 -15.87 13.23
CA ASP A 18 2.63 -16.97 12.58
C ASP A 18 1.64 -16.44 11.55
N ALA A 19 0.86 -15.41 11.90
CA ALA A 19 -0.02 -14.71 10.97
C ALA A 19 0.74 -14.14 9.76
N ALA A 20 1.90 -13.52 9.99
CA ALA A 20 2.73 -12.99 8.91
C ALA A 20 3.26 -14.09 7.98
N ASN A 21 3.59 -15.29 8.50
CA ASN A 21 4.02 -16.42 7.67
C ASN A 21 2.87 -16.98 6.81
N ILE A 22 1.62 -16.98 7.30
CA ILE A 22 0.47 -17.32 6.47
C ILE A 22 0.36 -16.33 5.31
N LEU A 23 0.43 -15.02 5.56
CA LEU A 23 0.30 -14.03 4.49
C LEU A 23 1.39 -14.19 3.43
N ARG A 24 2.63 -14.47 3.83
CA ARG A 24 3.74 -14.77 2.90
C ARG A 24 3.44 -16.00 2.04
N HIS A 25 2.83 -17.03 2.61
CA HIS A 25 2.42 -18.22 1.88
C HIS A 25 1.27 -17.92 0.91
N VAL A 26 0.26 -17.17 1.33
CA VAL A 26 -0.92 -16.80 0.53
C VAL A 26 -0.53 -15.98 -0.72
N VAL A 27 0.49 -15.12 -0.61
CA VAL A 27 1.06 -14.39 -1.77
C VAL A 27 2.24 -15.11 -2.42
N GLU A 28 2.46 -16.39 -2.10
CA GLU A 28 3.49 -17.26 -2.70
C GLU A 28 4.94 -16.76 -2.53
N LEU A 29 5.22 -15.93 -1.53
CA LEU A 29 6.57 -15.53 -1.17
C LEU A 29 7.34 -16.66 -0.45
N ASP A 30 6.62 -17.52 0.27
CA ASP A 30 7.16 -18.68 0.98
C ASP A 30 6.24 -19.89 0.82
N THR A 31 6.79 -21.09 1.07
CA THR A 31 6.04 -22.34 1.10
C THR A 31 6.06 -22.92 2.49
N LEU A 32 4.89 -23.13 3.08
CA LEU A 32 4.74 -23.78 4.39
C LEU A 32 4.73 -25.30 4.27
N SER A 33 5.13 -25.99 5.34
CA SER A 33 5.01 -27.43 5.45
C SER A 33 3.52 -27.85 5.54
N SER A 34 3.21 -29.12 5.19
CA SER A 34 1.83 -29.62 5.32
C SER A 34 1.30 -29.54 6.77
N LEU A 35 2.18 -29.71 7.78
CA LEU A 35 1.79 -29.54 9.18
C LEU A 35 1.51 -28.07 9.50
N SER A 36 2.36 -27.14 9.03
CA SER A 36 2.15 -25.69 9.20
C SER A 36 0.84 -25.23 8.54
N VAL A 37 0.52 -25.74 7.35
CA VAL A 37 -0.77 -25.47 6.68
C VAL A 37 -1.94 -26.00 7.52
N TYR A 38 -1.83 -27.24 8.03
CA TYR A 38 -2.89 -27.84 8.85
C TYR A 38 -3.14 -27.07 10.16
N VAL A 39 -2.09 -26.68 10.89
CA VAL A 39 -2.26 -25.93 12.14
C VAL A 39 -2.61 -24.45 11.90
N GLY A 40 -2.31 -23.94 10.71
CA GLY A 40 -2.61 -22.58 10.28
C GLY A 40 -4.07 -22.38 9.88
N ASP A 41 -4.75 -23.43 9.40
CA ASP A 41 -6.19 -23.41 9.07
C ASP A 41 -7.01 -23.35 10.37
N VAL A 42 -7.04 -22.17 10.96
CA VAL A 42 -7.75 -21.91 12.23
C VAL A 42 -9.21 -21.57 12.02
N SER A 43 -9.64 -21.27 10.80
CA SER A 43 -11.04 -21.14 10.39
C SER A 43 -11.71 -22.50 10.14
N GLN A 44 -10.91 -23.56 9.94
CA GLN A 44 -11.32 -24.93 9.62
C GLN A 44 -12.15 -25.07 8.34
N ASN A 45 -11.94 -24.17 7.38
CA ASN A 45 -12.59 -24.21 6.09
C ASN A 45 -11.83 -25.07 5.04
N GLN A 46 -10.69 -25.67 5.40
CA GLN A 46 -9.79 -26.50 4.61
C GLN A 46 -8.96 -25.70 3.58
N GLU A 47 -8.94 -24.41 3.68
CA GLU A 47 -8.09 -23.50 2.88
C GLU A 47 -7.26 -22.61 3.82
N LEU A 48 -5.96 -22.52 3.59
CA LEU A 48 -5.12 -21.58 4.33
C LEU A 48 -5.13 -20.23 3.64
N SER A 49 -5.67 -19.24 4.30
CA SER A 49 -5.97 -17.92 3.72
C SER A 49 -5.49 -16.74 4.59
N SER A 50 -5.68 -15.53 4.09
CA SER A 50 -5.46 -14.31 4.88
C SER A 50 -6.47 -14.14 6.03
N LEU A 51 -7.63 -14.83 6.01
CA LEU A 51 -8.59 -14.83 7.11
C LEU A 51 -8.04 -15.58 8.32
N ASP A 52 -7.36 -16.73 8.11
CA ASP A 52 -6.69 -17.45 9.20
C ASP A 52 -5.62 -16.59 9.87
N ALA A 53 -4.85 -15.84 9.07
CA ALA A 53 -3.88 -14.88 9.60
C ALA A 53 -4.56 -13.81 10.47
N SER A 54 -5.73 -13.33 10.08
CA SER A 54 -6.51 -12.38 10.89
C SER A 54 -7.00 -13.01 12.20
N TYR A 55 -7.54 -14.22 12.19
CA TYR A 55 -7.99 -14.91 13.41
C TYR A 55 -6.83 -15.19 14.37
N ILE A 56 -5.65 -15.58 13.86
CA ILE A 56 -4.45 -15.70 14.68
C ILE A 56 -4.11 -14.35 15.34
N LEU A 57 -4.15 -13.25 14.57
CA LEU A 57 -3.87 -11.93 15.12
C LEU A 57 -4.90 -11.51 16.18
N GLN A 58 -6.20 -11.76 15.94
CA GLN A 58 -7.28 -11.51 16.90
C GLN A 58 -7.10 -12.32 18.20
N TYR A 59 -6.67 -13.58 18.09
CA TYR A 59 -6.32 -14.41 19.23
C TYR A 59 -5.14 -13.83 20.03
N VAL A 60 -4.08 -13.43 19.34
CA VAL A 60 -2.87 -12.86 19.96
C VAL A 60 -3.17 -11.57 20.73
N VAL A 61 -4.11 -10.75 20.26
CA VAL A 61 -4.50 -9.51 20.95
C VAL A 61 -5.70 -9.69 21.92
N GLY A 62 -6.23 -10.91 22.06
CA GLY A 62 -7.29 -11.26 23.01
C GLY A 62 -8.69 -10.80 22.60
N LEU A 63 -8.96 -10.68 21.29
CA LEU A 63 -10.30 -10.43 20.75
C LEU A 63 -11.11 -11.72 20.59
N ILE A 64 -10.42 -12.86 20.41
CA ILE A 64 -11.00 -14.21 20.49
C ILE A 64 -10.20 -15.04 21.49
N ASP A 65 -10.87 -15.98 22.17
CA ASP A 65 -10.32 -16.65 23.34
C ASP A 65 -9.66 -18.00 23.00
N GLU A 66 -9.99 -18.59 21.85
CA GLU A 66 -9.50 -19.90 21.46
C GLU A 66 -9.33 -20.08 19.95
N LEU A 67 -8.44 -20.98 19.55
CA LEU A 67 -8.25 -21.47 18.20
C LEU A 67 -8.40 -22.99 18.17
N PRO A 68 -9.03 -23.59 17.13
CA PRO A 68 -9.62 -22.96 15.94
C PRO A 68 -10.85 -22.09 16.29
N TYR A 69 -11.14 -21.12 15.43
CA TYR A 69 -12.25 -20.17 15.62
C TYR A 69 -13.23 -20.24 14.44
N THR A 70 -14.51 -20.35 14.74
CA THR A 70 -15.59 -20.28 13.75
C THR A 70 -16.58 -19.20 14.21
N PRO A 71 -16.86 -18.16 13.41
CA PRO A 71 -17.83 -17.13 13.78
C PRO A 71 -19.24 -17.70 13.90
N ASP A 72 -20.04 -17.15 14.81
CA ASP A 72 -21.43 -17.59 15.06
C ASP A 72 -22.37 -17.29 13.88
N GLU A 73 -22.09 -16.25 13.08
CA GLU A 73 -22.87 -15.82 11.92
C GLU A 73 -21.95 -15.48 10.74
N GLU A 74 -22.22 -16.09 9.58
CA GLU A 74 -21.61 -15.66 8.32
C GLU A 74 -22.40 -14.47 7.76
N THR A 75 -21.75 -13.30 7.70
CA THR A 75 -22.25 -12.14 6.96
C THR A 75 -21.74 -12.18 5.52
N ILE A 76 -22.62 -11.92 4.55
CA ILE A 76 -22.23 -11.87 3.13
C ILE A 76 -21.74 -10.46 2.81
N PHE A 77 -20.55 -10.38 2.18
CA PHE A 77 -20.02 -9.12 1.69
C PHE A 77 -20.96 -8.53 0.63
N SER A 78 -21.34 -7.28 0.84
CA SER A 78 -22.01 -6.46 -0.16
C SER A 78 -21.31 -5.11 -0.23
N GLY A 79 -20.69 -4.84 -1.35
CA GLY A 79 -19.93 -3.62 -1.57
C GLY A 79 -19.25 -3.68 -2.92
N ASP A 80 -18.65 -2.57 -3.34
CA ASP A 80 -17.94 -2.47 -4.60
C ASP A 80 -16.54 -1.90 -4.37
N LEU A 81 -15.55 -2.45 -5.09
CA LEU A 81 -14.29 -1.77 -5.31
C LEU A 81 -14.44 -0.80 -6.47
N VAL A 82 -13.81 0.36 -6.36
CA VAL A 82 -13.83 1.40 -7.39
C VAL A 82 -12.42 1.88 -7.66
N ILE A 83 -12.04 1.88 -8.92
CA ILE A 83 -10.83 2.54 -9.43
C ILE A 83 -11.23 3.50 -10.54
N ASN A 84 -10.58 4.65 -10.61
CA ASN A 84 -10.91 5.68 -11.59
C ASN A 84 -9.84 5.79 -12.66
N ASP A 85 -10.28 6.17 -13.87
CA ASP A 85 -9.39 6.51 -14.96
C ASP A 85 -8.45 7.66 -14.57
N ILE A 86 -7.21 7.63 -15.09
CA ILE A 86 -6.19 8.63 -14.80
C ILE A 86 -5.42 8.99 -16.07
N GLY A 87 -5.08 10.27 -16.21
CA GLY A 87 -4.17 10.73 -17.25
C GLY A 87 -2.71 10.63 -16.80
N ALA A 88 -1.82 10.19 -17.71
CA ALA A 88 -0.40 10.09 -17.42
C ALA A 88 0.46 10.35 -18.66
N VAL A 89 1.75 10.62 -18.45
CA VAL A 89 2.78 10.68 -19.49
C VAL A 89 3.98 9.81 -19.10
N PRO A 90 4.78 9.37 -20.06
CA PRO A 90 6.01 8.62 -19.79
C PRO A 90 6.90 9.30 -18.74
N GLY A 91 7.51 8.49 -17.87
CA GLY A 91 8.36 8.95 -16.78
C GLY A 91 7.63 9.44 -15.52
N MET A 92 6.30 9.51 -15.52
CA MET A 92 5.53 9.84 -14.32
C MET A 92 5.40 8.66 -13.36
N THR A 93 5.33 8.96 -12.07
CA THR A 93 4.81 8.02 -11.05
C THR A 93 3.38 8.42 -10.75
N ILE A 94 2.45 7.48 -10.86
CA ILE A 94 1.03 7.67 -10.60
C ILE A 94 0.58 6.80 -9.43
N ASP A 95 -0.31 7.35 -8.60
CA ASP A 95 -1.02 6.60 -7.58
C ASP A 95 -2.43 6.32 -8.05
N ILE A 96 -2.85 5.08 -7.95
CA ILE A 96 -4.20 4.63 -8.26
C ILE A 96 -4.86 4.20 -6.96
N PRO A 97 -5.73 5.05 -6.40
CA PRO A 97 -6.51 4.68 -5.23
C PRO A 97 -7.54 3.61 -5.62
N ILE A 98 -7.51 2.49 -4.93
CA ILE A 98 -8.56 1.48 -4.93
C ILE A 98 -9.49 1.86 -3.80
N ARG A 99 -10.72 2.21 -4.11
CA ARG A 99 -11.72 2.64 -3.13
C ARG A 99 -12.71 1.53 -2.89
N ILE A 100 -13.32 1.55 -1.72
CA ILE A 100 -14.42 0.67 -1.38
C ILE A 100 -15.69 1.49 -1.15
N SER A 101 -16.82 1.01 -1.62
CA SER A 101 -18.11 1.69 -1.47
C SER A 101 -19.25 0.71 -1.20
N GLY A 102 -20.34 1.21 -0.63
CA GLY A 102 -21.55 0.41 -0.41
C GLY A 102 -21.43 -0.64 0.70
N VAL A 103 -20.35 -0.67 1.46
CA VAL A 103 -20.17 -1.61 2.57
C VAL A 103 -21.02 -1.14 3.76
N ASN A 104 -22.00 -1.94 4.13
CA ASN A 104 -22.87 -1.67 5.27
C ASN A 104 -22.83 -2.85 6.25
N ASN A 105 -22.47 -2.59 7.51
CA ASN A 105 -22.49 -3.56 8.61
C ASN A 105 -21.69 -4.85 8.30
N PHE A 106 -20.58 -4.73 7.57
CA PHE A 106 -19.68 -5.83 7.27
C PHE A 106 -18.27 -5.45 7.69
N ASP A 107 -17.68 -6.26 8.55
CA ASP A 107 -16.29 -6.08 8.96
C ASP A 107 -15.38 -6.86 8.01
N ILE A 108 -14.41 -6.17 7.42
CA ILE A 108 -13.37 -6.80 6.59
C ILE A 108 -12.19 -7.12 7.51
N TYR A 109 -11.79 -8.37 7.53
CA TYR A 109 -10.63 -8.87 8.29
C TYR A 109 -9.53 -9.35 7.38
N SER A 110 -9.89 -9.76 6.16
CA SER A 110 -8.94 -10.26 5.17
C SER A 110 -9.34 -9.90 3.76
N PHE A 111 -8.34 -9.82 2.90
CA PHE A 111 -8.51 -9.52 1.49
C PHE A 111 -7.43 -10.19 0.65
N LYS A 112 -7.80 -10.69 -0.54
CA LYS A 112 -6.89 -11.19 -1.56
C LYS A 112 -7.44 -10.83 -2.93
N ALA A 113 -6.58 -10.42 -3.87
CA ALA A 113 -6.96 -10.18 -5.25
C ALA A 113 -5.75 -10.22 -6.18
N ASN A 114 -6.02 -10.32 -7.49
CA ASN A 114 -5.04 -10.12 -8.54
C ASN A 114 -5.15 -8.71 -9.11
N LEU A 115 -3.99 -8.09 -9.36
CA LEU A 115 -3.85 -6.82 -10.06
C LEU A 115 -3.11 -7.07 -11.38
N SER A 116 -3.77 -6.87 -12.51
CA SER A 116 -3.19 -7.08 -13.83
C SER A 116 -3.04 -5.77 -14.61
N TYR A 117 -1.95 -5.65 -15.35
CA TYR A 117 -1.61 -4.46 -16.13
C TYR A 117 -0.59 -4.80 -17.24
N ASN A 118 -0.37 -3.91 -18.18
CA ASN A 118 0.62 -4.08 -19.23
C ASN A 118 2.02 -3.66 -18.74
N GLN A 119 2.90 -4.62 -18.47
CA GLN A 119 4.26 -4.39 -17.96
C GLN A 119 5.18 -3.67 -18.97
N ASN A 120 4.85 -3.65 -20.25
CA ASN A 120 5.61 -2.85 -21.25
C ASN A 120 5.28 -1.35 -21.14
N GLN A 121 4.21 -0.98 -20.47
CA GLN A 121 3.73 0.39 -20.35
C GLN A 121 3.74 0.93 -18.92
N LEU A 122 3.54 0.05 -17.95
CA LEU A 122 3.48 0.37 -16.53
C LEU A 122 4.37 -0.58 -15.73
N SER A 123 5.01 -0.08 -14.70
CA SER A 123 5.74 -0.89 -13.73
C SER A 123 5.20 -0.62 -12.34
N LEU A 124 4.69 -1.65 -11.66
CA LEU A 124 4.24 -1.52 -10.28
C LEU A 124 5.45 -1.24 -9.36
N ASP A 125 5.43 -0.12 -8.64
CA ASP A 125 6.46 0.22 -7.65
C ASP A 125 6.09 -0.31 -6.26
N THR A 126 4.82 -0.13 -5.86
CA THR A 126 4.30 -0.64 -4.60
C THR A 126 2.77 -0.70 -4.60
N ILE A 127 2.24 -1.62 -3.78
CA ILE A 127 0.84 -1.60 -3.37
C ILE A 127 0.80 -1.57 -1.84
N ARG A 128 -0.03 -0.71 -1.27
CA ARG A 128 -0.11 -0.51 0.18
C ARG A 128 -1.55 -0.34 0.63
N ALA A 129 -1.81 -0.64 1.89
CA ALA A 129 -3.09 -0.36 2.52
C ALA A 129 -3.42 1.13 2.44
N GLY A 130 -4.67 1.45 2.19
CA GLY A 130 -5.23 2.79 2.33
C GLY A 130 -5.72 3.04 3.75
N ASP A 131 -6.23 4.25 4.00
CA ASP A 131 -6.68 4.63 5.34
C ASP A 131 -7.91 3.83 5.82
N TYR A 132 -8.65 3.15 4.92
CA TYR A 132 -9.72 2.22 5.28
C TYR A 132 -9.15 0.97 5.97
N LEU A 133 -7.97 0.50 5.56
CA LEU A 133 -7.24 -0.64 6.10
C LEU A 133 -6.04 -0.21 6.96
N ASP A 134 -6.19 0.82 7.81
CA ASP A 134 -5.09 1.48 8.54
C ASP A 134 -4.26 0.50 9.39
N ASP A 135 -4.91 -0.49 10.01
CA ASP A 135 -4.26 -1.50 10.85
C ASP A 135 -3.93 -2.82 10.11
N PHE A 136 -4.01 -2.82 8.76
CA PHE A 136 -3.78 -4.03 7.99
C PHE A 136 -2.33 -4.20 7.59
N MET A 137 -1.83 -5.43 7.71
CA MET A 137 -0.61 -5.87 7.03
C MET A 137 -0.97 -6.28 5.60
N MET A 138 -0.30 -5.70 4.62
CA MET A 138 -0.47 -6.02 3.21
C MET A 138 0.84 -6.51 2.61
N MET A 139 0.77 -7.53 1.77
CA MET A 139 1.89 -8.05 0.98
C MET A 139 1.45 -8.29 -0.45
N ASN A 140 2.40 -8.20 -1.37
CA ASN A 140 2.18 -8.54 -2.78
C ASN A 140 3.39 -9.26 -3.38
N LYS A 141 3.14 -9.96 -4.48
CA LYS A 141 4.15 -10.63 -5.30
C LYS A 141 3.67 -10.68 -6.74
N THR A 142 4.55 -10.39 -7.69
CA THR A 142 4.31 -10.70 -9.09
C THR A 142 4.32 -12.21 -9.29
N VAL A 143 3.22 -12.78 -9.76
CA VAL A 143 3.05 -14.22 -10.00
C VAL A 143 3.19 -14.59 -11.46
N ASP A 144 2.89 -13.67 -12.37
CA ASP A 144 3.05 -13.80 -13.81
C ASP A 144 3.28 -12.42 -14.44
N ASP A 145 3.65 -12.37 -15.71
CA ASP A 145 3.91 -11.11 -16.43
C ASP A 145 2.69 -10.18 -16.40
N GLY A 146 2.80 -9.09 -15.62
CA GLY A 146 1.74 -8.09 -15.43
C GLY A 146 0.60 -8.51 -14.50
N ILE A 147 0.78 -9.57 -13.71
CA ILE A 147 -0.16 -9.97 -12.67
C ILE A 147 0.54 -9.98 -11.32
N ASP A 148 0.07 -9.14 -10.41
CA ASP A 148 0.52 -9.11 -9.01
C ASP A 148 -0.60 -9.64 -8.12
N LEU A 149 -0.31 -10.71 -7.38
CA LEU A 149 -1.14 -11.20 -6.29
C LEU A 149 -0.88 -10.33 -5.07
N PHE A 150 -1.92 -9.77 -4.48
CA PHE A 150 -1.80 -9.04 -3.22
C PHE A 150 -2.85 -9.50 -2.21
N ALA A 151 -2.45 -9.51 -0.95
CA ALA A 151 -3.30 -9.92 0.15
C ALA A 151 -3.04 -9.07 1.39
N ALA A 152 -4.06 -8.94 2.23
CA ALA A 152 -3.99 -8.20 3.47
C ALA A 152 -4.81 -8.89 4.56
N TYR A 153 -4.42 -8.70 5.81
CA TYR A 153 -5.21 -9.08 6.98
C TYR A 153 -5.06 -8.02 8.08
N GLY A 154 -6.07 -7.91 8.95
CA GLY A 154 -6.07 -6.94 10.05
C GLY A 154 -7.15 -7.23 11.09
N LEU A 155 -7.35 -6.29 12.00
CA LEU A 155 -8.28 -6.41 13.13
C LEU A 155 -9.59 -5.68 12.88
N SER A 156 -9.53 -4.51 12.24
CA SER A 156 -10.69 -3.66 12.02
C SER A 156 -10.47 -2.70 10.86
N VAL A 157 -11.54 -2.14 10.35
CA VAL A 157 -11.52 -1.15 9.27
C VAL A 157 -11.86 0.24 9.79
N ASN A 158 -11.25 1.26 9.19
CA ASN A 158 -11.59 2.66 9.45
C ASN A 158 -12.74 3.11 8.54
N GLN A 159 -13.95 3.05 9.01
CA GLN A 159 -15.16 3.44 8.25
C GLN A 159 -15.26 4.95 7.92
N ASN A 160 -14.33 5.77 8.38
CA ASN A 160 -14.28 7.19 8.02
C ASN A 160 -13.49 7.47 6.72
N SER A 161 -12.92 6.44 6.12
CA SER A 161 -12.22 6.52 4.82
C SER A 161 -12.87 5.55 3.84
N ASP A 162 -12.68 5.80 2.55
CA ASP A 162 -13.07 4.90 1.46
C ASP A 162 -11.84 4.36 0.70
N ILE A 163 -10.64 4.81 1.05
CA ILE A 163 -9.41 4.37 0.38
C ILE A 163 -8.98 3.02 0.94
N PHE A 164 -9.28 1.97 0.18
CA PHE A 164 -8.99 0.58 0.54
C PHE A 164 -7.49 0.26 0.37
N ALA A 165 -6.94 0.53 -0.81
CA ALA A 165 -5.53 0.35 -1.11
C ALA A 165 -5.04 1.43 -2.09
N ILE A 166 -3.74 1.57 -2.23
CA ILE A 166 -3.13 2.46 -3.22
C ILE A 166 -2.06 1.68 -3.97
N ALA A 167 -2.24 1.52 -5.28
CA ALA A 167 -1.24 0.99 -6.19
C ALA A 167 -0.46 2.14 -6.82
N THR A 168 0.86 2.12 -6.69
CA THR A 168 1.76 3.14 -7.26
C THR A 168 2.49 2.55 -8.45
N PHE A 169 2.37 3.20 -9.61
CA PHE A 169 2.99 2.77 -10.84
C PHE A 169 3.98 3.81 -11.38
N MET A 170 5.08 3.32 -11.96
CA MET A 170 5.90 4.08 -12.88
C MET A 170 5.34 3.92 -14.30
N VAL A 171 5.08 5.01 -14.99
CA VAL A 171 4.70 5.03 -16.41
C VAL A 171 5.96 4.95 -17.25
N LEU A 172 6.09 3.89 -18.04
CA LEU A 172 7.31 3.60 -18.83
C LEU A 172 7.37 4.45 -20.11
N GLU A 173 8.55 4.51 -20.73
CA GLU A 173 8.77 5.31 -21.95
C GLU A 173 7.97 4.79 -23.16
N GLU A 174 7.66 3.48 -23.19
CA GLU A 174 6.84 2.84 -24.22
C GLU A 174 5.34 3.14 -24.10
N PHE A 175 4.91 3.80 -23.03
CA PHE A 175 3.51 4.20 -22.87
C PHE A 175 3.11 5.23 -23.92
N SER A 176 2.10 4.92 -24.75
CA SER A 176 1.79 5.73 -25.92
C SER A 176 0.30 6.08 -26.10
N ASP A 177 -0.63 5.38 -25.42
CA ASP A 177 -2.08 5.60 -25.66
C ASP A 177 -2.88 5.27 -24.39
N ILE A 178 -3.32 4.04 -24.23
CA ILE A 178 -4.12 3.57 -23.09
C ILE A 178 -3.51 2.28 -22.54
N SER A 179 -3.40 2.21 -21.22
CA SER A 179 -3.09 0.98 -20.49
C SER A 179 -4.18 0.71 -19.46
N THR A 180 -4.80 -0.46 -19.52
CA THR A 180 -5.84 -0.83 -18.57
C THR A 180 -5.23 -1.55 -17.38
N ILE A 181 -5.65 -1.15 -16.18
CA ILE A 181 -5.38 -1.85 -14.92
C ILE A 181 -6.65 -2.54 -14.50
N THR A 182 -6.56 -3.82 -14.14
CA THR A 182 -7.74 -4.62 -13.74
C THR A 182 -7.46 -5.31 -12.41
N ILE A 183 -8.43 -5.25 -11.50
CA ILE A 183 -8.48 -6.03 -10.27
C ILE A 183 -9.47 -7.18 -10.51
N SER A 184 -9.07 -8.40 -10.22
CA SER A 184 -9.84 -9.62 -10.41
C SER A 184 -9.56 -10.64 -9.31
N GLU A 185 -10.27 -11.76 -9.31
CA GLU A 185 -10.13 -12.85 -8.34
C GLU A 185 -10.20 -12.34 -6.90
N VAL A 186 -11.18 -11.47 -6.66
CA VAL A 186 -11.34 -10.80 -5.37
C VAL A 186 -11.95 -11.77 -4.36
N ASN A 187 -11.27 -11.91 -3.24
CA ASN A 187 -11.73 -12.67 -2.08
C ASN A 187 -11.72 -11.76 -0.84
N ILE A 188 -12.81 -11.70 -0.12
CA ILE A 188 -12.97 -10.90 1.11
C ILE A 188 -13.49 -11.83 2.21
N ASN A 189 -12.75 -11.97 3.31
CA ASN A 189 -13.08 -12.88 4.42
C ASN A 189 -13.41 -14.30 3.93
N ASP A 190 -12.61 -14.83 3.00
CA ASP A 190 -12.80 -16.11 2.31
C ASP A 190 -14.05 -16.23 1.43
N GLN A 191 -14.78 -15.13 1.23
CA GLN A 191 -15.85 -15.07 0.25
C GLN A 191 -15.27 -14.72 -1.12
N ASN A 192 -15.24 -15.67 -2.02
CA ASN A 192 -14.81 -15.46 -3.40
C ASN A 192 -15.92 -14.72 -4.17
N LEU A 193 -15.59 -13.57 -4.74
CA LEU A 193 -16.48 -12.77 -5.56
C LEU A 193 -16.37 -13.24 -7.02
N ASP A 194 -16.98 -14.38 -7.35
CA ASP A 194 -16.87 -15.04 -8.64
C ASP A 194 -17.24 -14.11 -9.82
N GLY A 195 -16.28 -13.96 -10.75
CA GLY A 195 -16.43 -13.12 -11.93
C GLY A 195 -16.40 -11.60 -11.65
N TYR A 196 -16.14 -11.20 -10.42
CA TYR A 196 -15.99 -9.78 -10.08
C TYR A 196 -14.71 -9.22 -10.68
N THR A 197 -14.83 -8.15 -11.42
CA THR A 197 -13.70 -7.40 -11.96
C THR A 197 -13.97 -5.91 -11.91
N VAL A 198 -12.95 -5.13 -11.61
CA VAL A 198 -12.99 -3.67 -11.74
C VAL A 198 -11.76 -3.19 -12.49
N SER A 199 -11.97 -2.27 -13.44
CA SER A 199 -10.89 -1.78 -14.28
C SER A 199 -10.88 -0.25 -14.37
N ALA A 200 -9.69 0.31 -14.57
CA ALA A 200 -9.49 1.71 -14.92
C ALA A 200 -8.44 1.84 -16.03
N ASN A 201 -8.56 2.90 -16.81
CA ASN A 201 -7.64 3.24 -17.86
C ASN A 201 -6.62 4.28 -17.40
N VAL A 202 -5.36 3.99 -17.63
CA VAL A 202 -4.31 5.00 -17.66
C VAL A 202 -4.21 5.50 -19.10
N SER A 203 -4.59 6.75 -19.35
CA SER A 203 -4.62 7.32 -20.70
C SER A 203 -3.47 8.29 -20.91
N TYR A 204 -2.87 8.26 -22.11
CA TYR A 204 -1.86 9.27 -22.46
C TYR A 204 -2.51 10.66 -22.48
N SER A 205 -2.02 11.55 -21.63
CA SER A 205 -2.54 12.91 -21.53
C SER A 205 -1.39 13.89 -21.35
N LEU A 206 -1.24 14.80 -22.31
CA LEU A 206 -0.27 15.91 -22.26
C LEU A 206 -0.65 16.99 -21.22
N GLY A 207 -1.52 16.68 -20.27
CA GLY A 207 -1.70 17.50 -19.07
C GLY A 207 -2.75 18.60 -19.18
N ILE A 208 -3.93 18.33 -19.77
CA ILE A 208 -5.08 19.22 -19.58
C ILE A 208 -6.23 18.52 -18.82
N ASP A 209 -6.28 17.18 -18.77
CA ASP A 209 -7.30 16.40 -18.05
C ASP A 209 -6.73 15.36 -17.06
N GLY A 210 -5.42 15.30 -16.86
CA GLY A 210 -4.84 14.55 -15.71
C GLY A 210 -5.28 15.25 -14.44
N ALA A 211 -5.73 14.49 -13.43
CA ALA A 211 -6.20 15.03 -12.18
C ALA A 211 -5.21 16.09 -11.63
N ILE A 212 -5.52 17.36 -11.87
CA ILE A 212 -4.79 18.45 -11.21
C ILE A 212 -5.21 18.39 -9.76
N PRO A 213 -4.27 18.31 -8.81
CA PRO A 213 -4.61 18.34 -7.41
C PRO A 213 -5.52 19.54 -7.10
N GLU A 214 -6.56 19.34 -6.32
CA GLU A 214 -7.46 20.44 -5.94
C GLU A 214 -6.80 21.43 -4.99
N ALA A 215 -5.77 20.99 -4.25
CA ALA A 215 -5.05 21.78 -3.26
C ALA A 215 -3.56 21.46 -3.25
N PHE A 216 -2.75 22.41 -2.76
CA PHE A 216 -1.36 22.13 -2.43
C PHE A 216 -1.29 21.13 -1.27
N SER A 217 -0.41 20.15 -1.37
CA SER A 217 -0.15 19.18 -0.30
C SER A 217 1.31 18.78 -0.26
N LEU A 218 1.80 18.44 0.94
CA LEU A 218 3.08 17.77 1.14
C LEU A 218 2.81 16.43 1.80
N HIS A 219 3.19 15.33 1.17
CA HIS A 219 2.96 14.00 1.71
C HIS A 219 4.10 13.55 2.62
N GLN A 220 3.82 12.56 3.48
CA GLN A 220 4.84 11.91 4.28
C GLN A 220 5.82 11.20 3.33
N ASN A 221 7.13 11.38 3.60
CA ASN A 221 8.15 10.67 2.83
C ASN A 221 8.03 9.17 3.01
N TYR A 222 8.32 8.42 1.95
CA TYR A 222 8.33 6.96 2.00
C TYR A 222 9.58 6.39 1.30
N PRO A 223 10.22 5.37 1.95
CA PRO A 223 9.96 4.86 3.30
C PRO A 223 10.27 5.89 4.41
N ASN A 224 9.66 5.74 5.59
CA ASN A 224 9.98 6.47 6.80
C ASN A 224 9.73 5.58 8.04
N PRO A 225 10.77 5.12 8.77
CA PRO A 225 12.19 5.44 8.59
C PRO A 225 12.78 4.93 7.27
N PHE A 226 13.90 5.53 6.81
CA PHE A 226 14.52 5.22 5.52
C PHE A 226 16.04 4.99 5.63
N ASN A 227 16.64 4.31 4.61
CA ASN A 227 18.08 4.03 4.52
C ASN A 227 18.50 3.73 3.07
N PRO A 228 19.39 4.51 2.43
CA PRO A 228 19.58 5.94 2.62
C PRO A 228 18.62 6.78 1.76
N LEU A 229 17.74 6.12 0.95
CA LEU A 229 16.89 6.75 -0.06
C LEU A 229 15.45 6.86 0.44
N THR A 230 14.83 8.02 0.19
CA THR A 230 13.40 8.24 0.43
C THR A 230 12.80 9.13 -0.65
N LYS A 231 11.51 8.91 -0.95
CA LYS A 231 10.70 9.72 -1.86
C LYS A 231 9.89 10.74 -1.05
N ILE A 232 9.81 11.97 -1.52
CA ILE A 232 8.95 13.03 -1.00
C ILE A 232 7.98 13.42 -2.10
N ARG A 233 6.68 13.24 -1.86
CA ARG A 233 5.59 13.58 -2.78
C ARG A 233 4.94 14.88 -2.36
N TYR A 234 4.49 15.64 -3.35
CA TYR A 234 3.77 16.90 -3.14
C TYR A 234 2.88 17.20 -4.33
N ASP A 235 1.80 17.94 -4.07
CA ASP A 235 0.75 18.20 -5.03
C ASP A 235 0.68 19.69 -5.33
N LEU A 236 0.57 20.02 -6.63
CA LEU A 236 0.51 21.39 -7.12
C LEU A 236 -0.80 21.61 -7.91
N PRO A 237 -1.77 22.36 -7.38
CA PRO A 237 -3.03 22.64 -8.10
C PRO A 237 -2.87 23.64 -9.23
N LYS A 238 -1.78 24.38 -9.26
CA LYS A 238 -1.44 25.38 -10.29
C LYS A 238 0.06 25.50 -10.45
N GLU A 239 0.49 26.10 -11.55
CA GLU A 239 1.90 26.45 -11.74
C GLU A 239 2.38 27.40 -10.65
N GLU A 240 3.52 27.05 -10.03
CA GLU A 240 4.07 27.83 -8.92
C GLU A 240 5.57 27.59 -8.78
N PHE A 241 6.26 28.60 -8.21
CA PHE A 241 7.66 28.44 -7.82
C PHE A 241 7.75 27.59 -6.55
N VAL A 242 8.36 26.41 -6.68
CA VAL A 242 8.45 25.42 -5.60
C VAL A 242 9.86 25.40 -5.03
N ASN A 243 9.94 25.51 -3.71
CA ASN A 243 11.16 25.26 -2.95
C ASN A 243 10.91 24.13 -1.94
N ILE A 244 11.69 23.03 -2.04
CA ILE A 244 11.71 21.95 -1.04
C ILE A 244 13.11 21.86 -0.45
N THR A 245 13.18 22.08 0.85
CA THR A 245 14.46 22.14 1.59
C THR A 245 14.42 21.19 2.79
N ILE A 246 15.54 20.50 3.00
CA ILE A 246 15.77 19.62 4.16
C ILE A 246 16.57 20.38 5.21
N TYR A 247 16.16 20.23 6.46
CA TYR A 247 16.77 20.81 7.63
C TYR A 247 17.11 19.73 8.66
N ASP A 248 18.12 19.99 9.46
CA ASP A 248 18.33 19.23 10.68
C ASP A 248 17.42 19.73 11.83
N VAL A 249 17.47 19.05 12.97
CA VAL A 249 16.68 19.41 14.17
C VAL A 249 17.01 20.78 14.76
N MET A 250 18.16 21.36 14.41
CA MET A 250 18.55 22.71 14.80
C MET A 250 18.11 23.80 13.81
N GLY A 251 17.40 23.39 12.73
CA GLY A 251 16.92 24.29 11.68
C GLY A 251 17.99 24.69 10.66
N ARG A 252 19.15 24.05 10.64
CA ARG A 252 20.20 24.32 9.63
C ARG A 252 19.82 23.66 8.31
N ASN A 253 19.98 24.40 7.22
CA ASN A 253 19.78 23.87 5.88
C ASN A 253 20.79 22.75 5.59
N ILE A 254 20.29 21.60 5.16
CA ILE A 254 21.08 20.43 4.77
C ILE A 254 21.11 20.30 3.25
N LYS A 255 19.95 20.37 2.60
CA LYS A 255 19.85 20.22 1.15
C LYS A 255 18.63 20.92 0.57
N SER A 256 18.83 21.58 -0.57
CA SER A 256 17.74 22.05 -1.42
C SER A 256 17.43 20.99 -2.50
N LEU A 257 16.28 20.34 -2.38
CA LEU A 257 15.88 19.28 -3.33
C LEU A 257 15.21 19.86 -4.57
N VAL A 258 14.37 20.89 -4.40
CA VAL A 258 13.66 21.57 -5.46
C VAL A 258 13.77 23.06 -5.24
N ASN A 259 14.05 23.82 -6.32
CA ASN A 259 14.13 25.28 -6.27
C ASN A 259 13.90 25.84 -7.68
N LYS A 260 12.65 25.68 -8.20
CA LYS A 260 12.28 26.10 -9.58
C LYS A 260 10.77 26.22 -9.75
N GLU A 261 10.35 26.88 -10.83
CA GLU A 261 8.98 26.85 -11.29
C GLU A 261 8.59 25.44 -11.74
N GLN A 262 7.37 25.02 -11.40
CA GLN A 262 6.80 23.74 -11.78
C GLN A 262 5.34 23.88 -12.19
N SER A 263 4.98 23.14 -13.24
CA SER A 263 3.60 22.97 -13.70
C SER A 263 2.71 22.29 -12.67
N PRO A 264 1.39 22.43 -12.75
CA PRO A 264 0.44 21.67 -11.93
C PRO A 264 0.67 20.17 -12.00
N GLY A 265 0.20 19.42 -11.00
CA GLY A 265 0.20 17.97 -10.98
C GLY A 265 0.79 17.39 -9.70
N PHE A 266 0.75 16.05 -9.60
CA PHE A 266 1.38 15.27 -8.56
C PHE A 266 2.88 15.16 -8.84
N LYS A 267 3.71 15.53 -7.88
CA LYS A 267 5.16 15.63 -8.06
C LYS A 267 5.89 14.76 -7.04
N THR A 268 7.09 14.32 -7.43
CA THR A 268 7.97 13.52 -6.55
C THR A 268 9.39 14.06 -6.63
N THR A 269 10.10 14.05 -5.50
CA THR A 269 11.54 14.26 -5.43
C THR A 269 12.19 13.25 -4.51
N LEU A 270 13.45 12.92 -4.77
CA LEU A 270 14.21 11.95 -4.01
C LEU A 270 15.25 12.62 -3.12
N TRP A 271 15.48 12.05 -1.95
CA TRP A 271 16.61 12.37 -1.10
C TRP A 271 17.38 11.11 -0.72
N ASN A 272 18.69 11.15 -0.95
CA ASN A 272 19.61 10.05 -0.74
C ASN A 272 20.52 10.28 0.49
N ALA A 273 20.02 10.97 1.51
CA ALA A 273 20.76 11.27 2.75
C ALA A 273 22.09 12.00 2.52
N THR A 274 22.16 12.91 1.52
CA THR A 274 23.33 13.76 1.31
C THR A 274 22.99 15.24 1.50
N ASN A 275 24.01 16.05 1.87
CA ASN A 275 23.92 17.52 1.89
C ASN A 275 24.10 18.11 0.47
N ASP A 276 24.07 19.44 0.35
CA ASP A 276 24.28 20.15 -0.93
C ASP A 276 25.68 19.93 -1.51
N PHE A 277 26.66 19.51 -0.72
CA PHE A 277 28.02 19.18 -1.17
C PHE A 277 28.16 17.72 -1.60
N GLY A 278 27.07 16.91 -1.50
CA GLY A 278 27.11 15.47 -1.82
C GLY A 278 27.65 14.58 -0.69
N GLU A 279 27.91 15.12 0.48
CA GLU A 279 28.40 14.39 1.64
C GLU A 279 27.23 13.72 2.37
N ILE A 280 27.45 12.46 2.82
CA ILE A 280 26.46 11.69 3.58
C ILE A 280 26.22 12.36 4.94
N VAL A 281 24.97 12.53 5.31
CA VAL A 281 24.59 13.11 6.60
C VAL A 281 24.39 12.02 7.66
N PRO A 282 24.58 12.32 8.95
CA PRO A 282 24.39 11.35 10.03
C PRO A 282 22.97 10.79 10.12
N ALA A 283 22.83 9.56 10.62
CA ALA A 283 21.54 9.02 11.02
C ALA A 283 20.87 9.92 12.07
N GLY A 284 19.56 10.07 12.00
CA GLY A 284 18.80 10.91 12.91
C GLY A 284 17.51 11.46 12.32
N MET A 285 16.89 12.39 13.04
CA MET A 285 15.68 13.06 12.60
C MET A 285 16.03 14.27 11.72
N TYR A 286 15.32 14.40 10.61
CA TYR A 286 15.37 15.53 9.69
C TYR A 286 13.96 16.09 9.48
N ILE A 287 13.92 17.33 9.03
CA ILE A 287 12.70 18.06 8.73
C ILE A 287 12.77 18.47 7.27
N TYR A 288 11.72 18.25 6.50
CA TYR A 288 11.61 18.82 5.17
C TYR A 288 10.43 19.77 5.09
N ARG A 289 10.60 20.84 4.35
CA ARG A 289 9.59 21.87 4.16
C ARG A 289 9.42 22.18 2.69
N ILE A 290 8.17 22.24 2.25
CA ILE A 290 7.79 22.83 0.97
C ILE A 290 7.39 24.29 1.19
N LYS A 291 7.71 25.12 0.21
CA LYS A 291 7.14 26.43 0.01
C LYS A 291 6.75 26.59 -1.46
N ALA A 292 5.47 26.87 -1.73
CA ALA A 292 4.92 27.05 -3.07
C ALA A 292 3.94 28.25 -3.02
N GLY A 293 4.41 29.43 -3.45
CA GLY A 293 3.70 30.70 -3.26
C GLY A 293 3.44 30.99 -1.77
N GLU A 294 2.15 31.11 -1.41
CA GLU A 294 1.71 31.30 -0.02
C GLU A 294 1.62 29.98 0.77
N PHE A 295 1.56 28.83 0.08
CA PHE A 295 1.52 27.53 0.73
C PHE A 295 2.87 27.18 1.36
N SER A 296 2.85 26.71 2.61
CA SER A 296 4.01 26.16 3.28
C SER A 296 3.61 25.06 4.24
N GLU A 297 4.22 23.91 4.10
CA GLU A 297 4.01 22.76 4.98
C GLU A 297 5.35 22.12 5.34
N THR A 298 5.40 21.51 6.54
CA THR A 298 6.60 20.92 7.10
C THR A 298 6.31 19.55 7.67
N LYS A 299 7.15 18.58 7.35
CA LYS A 299 7.08 17.21 7.89
C LYS A 299 8.43 16.75 8.42
N LYS A 300 8.41 15.69 9.23
CA LYS A 300 9.60 15.06 9.81
C LYS A 300 9.85 13.69 9.19
N MET A 301 11.12 13.30 9.14
CA MET A 301 11.55 11.99 8.66
C MET A 301 12.72 11.46 9.50
N VAL A 302 12.92 10.16 9.48
CA VAL A 302 13.96 9.47 10.27
C VAL A 302 14.88 8.70 9.33
N LEU A 303 16.16 9.10 9.30
CA LEU A 303 17.21 8.38 8.59
C LEU A 303 17.81 7.33 9.53
N LEU A 304 17.79 6.07 9.12
CA LEU A 304 18.48 4.97 9.77
C LEU A 304 19.95 4.92 9.34
N LYS A 305 20.72 4.12 10.06
CA LYS A 305 22.15 3.92 9.79
C LYS A 305 22.37 2.73 8.86
#